data_59ac89c070b61aec0c9906a7115a306b
#
_entry.id   59ac89c070b61aec0c9906a7115a306b
#
_cell.length_a   1.000
_cell.length_b   1.000
_cell.length_c   1.000
_cell.angle_alpha   90.00
_cell.angle_beta   90.00
_cell.angle_gamma   90.00
#
_symmetry.space_group_name_H-M   'P 1'
#
loop_
_entity.id
_entity.type
_entity.pdbx_description
1 polymer ?
#
loop_
_entity_poly.entity_id
_entity_poly.type
_entity_poly.pdbx_seq_one_letter_code
_entity_poly.pdbx_strand_id
1 'polypeptide(L)'
;MLSSLFVFSPGAAVLALTAGAASAAAVLFSEGYFDDRGDRRRFRALTLLFFLSVCGALFSADWLGYLIFLEVSTLALFFLIARKESATAFRYLVVQLAGAAVVLTAVAGTGAGTLPIGPVSGGMGVLLIAGLGVKSALPGLHFWLPEVHGKAPAPVSALLSGVAVKVGVFGIAAALGLRTSNILLAAGTAMALWGAVQALLQYDMKRLLAYHTISQLGYIIAAAGTGSDLGTAAAFYHSAAHGLFKGALFLCAGALEKTYGTRDLARLGGAAKRLPAVFCLFLVSAAAIAGLPGTMGYGSKILVKQAVNGFPLVSLGLLAANAGTVMSFTKMGWYAFSGPEKTLPRIPSSRSVLM
;
A
#
# COMPACT_ATOMS: atom_id res chain seq x y z
N MET A 1 20.85 -26.34 -6.52
CA MET A 1 19.56 -26.53 -5.81
C MET A 1 18.93 -25.21 -5.34
N LEU A 2 19.63 -24.24 -4.76
CA LEU A 2 19.05 -22.93 -4.39
C LEU A 2 18.69 -22.03 -5.60
N SER A 3 19.43 -22.12 -6.70
CA SER A 3 19.17 -21.34 -7.93
C SER A 3 17.86 -21.70 -8.67
N SER A 4 17.26 -22.83 -8.32
CA SER A 4 15.96 -23.25 -8.88
C SER A 4 14.76 -22.77 -8.05
N LEU A 5 14.98 -22.19 -6.86
CA LEU A 5 13.92 -21.71 -5.97
C LEU A 5 13.61 -20.23 -6.17
N PHE A 6 14.51 -19.45 -6.77
CA PHE A 6 14.39 -18.02 -6.94
C PHE A 6 14.66 -17.58 -8.37
N VAL A 7 13.82 -16.66 -8.87
CA VAL A 7 13.92 -16.06 -10.21
C VAL A 7 13.97 -14.54 -10.07
N PHE A 8 14.94 -13.93 -10.75
CA PHE A 8 15.10 -12.49 -10.78
C PHE A 8 14.27 -11.89 -11.91
N SER A 9 13.41 -10.91 -11.58
CA SER A 9 12.73 -10.09 -12.57
C SER A 9 12.93 -8.60 -12.25
N PRO A 10 13.01 -7.71 -13.26
CA PRO A 10 13.17 -6.28 -13.02
C PRO A 10 12.02 -5.69 -12.16
N GLY A 11 10.79 -6.15 -12.37
CA GLY A 11 9.63 -5.73 -11.57
C GLY A 11 9.74 -6.12 -10.11
N ALA A 12 10.17 -7.37 -9.82
CA ALA A 12 10.43 -7.84 -8.46
C ALA A 12 11.54 -7.03 -7.79
N ALA A 13 12.63 -6.73 -8.54
CA ALA A 13 13.74 -5.94 -8.01
C ALA A 13 13.30 -4.51 -7.60
N VAL A 14 12.54 -3.82 -8.45
CA VAL A 14 12.01 -2.48 -8.15
C VAL A 14 11.12 -2.49 -6.90
N LEU A 15 10.25 -3.50 -6.76
CA LEU A 15 9.40 -3.64 -5.58
C LEU A 15 10.20 -4.00 -4.33
N ALA A 16 11.22 -4.87 -4.42
CA ALA A 16 12.10 -5.22 -3.31
C ALA A 16 12.92 -4.02 -2.81
N LEU A 17 13.47 -3.21 -3.72
CA LEU A 17 14.15 -1.96 -3.37
C LEU A 17 13.19 -0.97 -2.66
N THR A 18 11.96 -0.85 -3.17
CA THR A 18 10.93 -0.02 -2.54
C THR A 18 10.58 -0.53 -1.14
N ALA A 19 10.45 -1.86 -0.99
CA ALA A 19 10.20 -2.51 0.31
C ALA A 19 11.33 -2.25 1.29
N GLY A 20 12.59 -2.33 0.84
CA GLY A 20 13.76 -2.00 1.65
C GLY A 20 13.76 -0.56 2.13
N ALA A 21 13.54 0.39 1.21
CA ALA A 21 13.47 1.81 1.54
C ALA A 21 12.33 2.14 2.52
N ALA A 22 11.11 1.59 2.29
CA ALA A 22 9.97 1.79 3.16
C ALA A 22 10.18 1.16 4.54
N SER A 23 10.79 -0.04 4.61
CA SER A 23 11.12 -0.72 5.86
C SER A 23 12.18 0.05 6.66
N ALA A 24 13.22 0.53 6.00
CA ALA A 24 14.24 1.36 6.64
C ALA A 24 13.65 2.67 7.20
N ALA A 25 12.83 3.38 6.42
CA ALA A 25 12.15 4.60 6.87
C ALA A 25 11.23 4.33 8.07
N ALA A 26 10.45 3.23 8.04
CA ALA A 26 9.58 2.85 9.14
C ALA A 26 10.37 2.51 10.43
N VAL A 27 11.51 1.82 10.30
CA VAL A 27 12.40 1.49 11.42
C VAL A 27 13.01 2.76 12.00
N LEU A 28 13.56 3.66 11.19
CA LEU A 28 14.12 4.94 11.65
C LEU A 28 13.06 5.77 12.37
N PHE A 29 11.86 5.91 11.78
CA PHE A 29 10.75 6.62 12.41
C PHE A 29 10.30 6.00 13.73
N SER A 30 10.39 4.66 13.86
CA SER A 30 9.97 3.93 15.06
C SER A 30 10.78 4.31 16.30
N GLU A 31 12.03 4.77 16.14
CA GLU A 31 12.90 5.19 17.25
C GLU A 31 12.35 6.40 18.01
N GLY A 32 11.72 7.34 17.29
CA GLY A 32 11.02 8.47 17.89
C GLY A 32 9.54 8.21 18.18
N TYR A 33 8.92 7.22 17.51
CA TYR A 33 7.49 6.96 17.62
C TYR A 33 7.13 6.09 18.84
N PHE A 34 7.86 5.01 19.11
CA PHE A 34 7.65 4.15 20.27
C PHE A 34 8.48 4.61 21.45
N ASP A 35 7.85 4.77 22.61
CA ASP A 35 8.56 5.22 23.83
C ASP A 35 9.32 4.06 24.50
N ASP A 36 8.76 2.85 24.51
CA ASP A 36 9.37 1.66 25.08
C ASP A 36 10.48 1.05 24.19
N ARG A 37 11.61 0.68 24.80
CA ARG A 37 12.74 0.03 24.10
C ARG A 37 12.38 -1.36 23.59
N GLY A 38 11.56 -2.11 24.35
CA GLY A 38 11.09 -3.44 23.95
C GLY A 38 10.24 -3.37 22.68
N ASP A 39 9.36 -2.35 22.56
CA ASP A 39 8.53 -2.12 21.40
C ASP A 39 9.37 -1.79 20.17
N ARG A 40 10.39 -0.93 20.30
CA ARG A 40 11.31 -0.62 19.21
C ARG A 40 12.08 -1.85 18.73
N ARG A 41 12.62 -2.66 19.66
CA ARG A 41 13.34 -3.88 19.32
C ARG A 41 12.44 -4.89 18.61
N ARG A 42 11.23 -5.10 19.12
CA ARG A 42 10.24 -5.99 18.50
C ARG A 42 9.82 -5.49 17.13
N PHE A 43 9.55 -4.20 16.98
CA PHE A 43 9.19 -3.59 15.69
C PHE A 43 10.31 -3.81 14.67
N ARG A 44 11.58 -3.58 15.02
CA ARG A 44 12.73 -3.82 14.13
C ARG A 44 12.82 -5.28 13.70
N ALA A 45 12.72 -6.23 14.63
CA ALA A 45 12.82 -7.66 14.33
C ALA A 45 11.68 -8.13 13.39
N LEU A 46 10.43 -7.74 13.69
CA LEU A 46 9.27 -8.10 12.85
C LEU A 46 9.30 -7.38 11.49
N THR A 47 9.80 -6.15 11.41
CA THR A 47 9.97 -5.45 10.13
C THR A 47 11.04 -6.10 9.27
N LEU A 48 12.14 -6.60 9.87
CA LEU A 48 13.16 -7.37 9.15
C LEU A 48 12.56 -8.69 8.62
N LEU A 49 11.83 -9.43 9.46
CA LEU A 49 11.13 -10.65 9.03
C LEU A 49 10.14 -10.36 7.90
N PHE A 50 9.37 -9.30 8.02
CA PHE A 50 8.44 -8.84 6.97
C PHE A 50 9.19 -8.54 5.66
N PHE A 51 10.26 -7.77 5.71
CA PHE A 51 11.06 -7.41 4.53
C PHE A 51 11.65 -8.63 3.84
N LEU A 52 12.28 -9.53 4.61
CA LEU A 52 12.86 -10.77 4.06
C LEU A 52 11.80 -11.67 3.44
N SER A 53 10.62 -11.76 4.06
CA SER A 53 9.50 -12.53 3.51
C SER A 53 8.94 -11.90 2.23
N VAL A 54 8.86 -10.57 2.17
CA VAL A 54 8.46 -9.87 0.94
C VAL A 54 9.45 -10.15 -0.19
N CYS A 55 10.76 -10.09 0.08
CA CYS A 55 11.78 -10.45 -0.90
C CYS A 55 11.64 -11.92 -1.31
N GLY A 56 11.45 -12.84 -0.35
CA GLY A 56 11.21 -14.24 -0.63
C GLY A 56 10.03 -14.46 -1.58
N ALA A 57 8.90 -13.79 -1.34
CA ALA A 57 7.73 -13.87 -2.22
C ALA A 57 8.02 -13.30 -3.62
N LEU A 58 8.62 -12.10 -3.72
CA LEU A 58 8.87 -11.43 -4.99
C LEU A 58 9.86 -12.19 -5.91
N PHE A 59 10.79 -12.93 -5.31
CA PHE A 59 11.80 -13.69 -6.05
C PHE A 59 11.51 -15.21 -6.11
N SER A 60 10.40 -15.70 -5.56
CA SER A 60 10.01 -17.11 -5.66
C SER A 60 9.93 -17.58 -7.10
N ALA A 61 10.38 -18.79 -7.36
CA ALA A 61 10.29 -19.41 -8.68
C ALA A 61 8.91 -20.05 -8.97
N ASP A 62 8.16 -20.39 -7.91
CA ASP A 62 6.87 -21.06 -8.00
C ASP A 62 5.82 -20.42 -7.06
N TRP A 63 4.53 -20.72 -7.36
CA TRP A 63 3.40 -20.17 -6.63
C TRP A 63 3.30 -20.64 -5.18
N LEU A 64 3.81 -21.84 -4.85
CA LEU A 64 3.77 -22.36 -3.49
C LEU A 64 4.79 -21.61 -2.62
N GLY A 65 6.01 -21.45 -3.11
CA GLY A 65 7.06 -20.64 -2.44
C GLY A 65 6.60 -19.18 -2.26
N TYR A 66 6.01 -18.60 -3.32
CA TYR A 66 5.40 -17.26 -3.24
C TYR A 66 4.36 -17.18 -2.11
N LEU A 67 3.43 -18.14 -2.04
CA LEU A 67 2.39 -18.16 -1.02
C LEU A 67 2.96 -18.32 0.40
N ILE A 68 3.93 -19.21 0.60
CA ILE A 68 4.58 -19.40 1.90
C ILE A 68 5.18 -18.09 2.40
N PHE A 69 6.00 -17.44 1.58
CA PHE A 69 6.63 -16.17 1.97
C PHE A 69 5.60 -15.03 2.13
N LEU A 70 4.55 -15.02 1.30
CA LEU A 70 3.45 -14.08 1.42
C LEU A 70 2.78 -14.19 2.79
N GLU A 71 2.53 -15.42 3.27
CA GLU A 71 1.87 -15.63 4.55
C GLU A 71 2.80 -15.40 5.74
N VAL A 72 4.10 -15.66 5.62
CA VAL A 72 5.07 -15.23 6.65
C VAL A 72 5.05 -13.69 6.78
N SER A 73 4.94 -12.96 5.66
CA SER A 73 4.78 -11.50 5.70
C SER A 73 3.47 -11.06 6.37
N THR A 74 2.38 -11.82 6.15
CA THR A 74 1.09 -11.60 6.81
C THR A 74 1.19 -11.78 8.32
N LEU A 75 1.85 -12.85 8.78
CA LEU A 75 2.06 -13.11 10.21
C LEU A 75 2.93 -12.04 10.87
N ALA A 76 3.98 -11.57 10.19
CA ALA A 76 4.80 -10.48 10.71
C ALA A 76 3.97 -9.20 10.94
N LEU A 77 3.12 -8.83 9.97
CA LEU A 77 2.20 -7.71 10.11
C LEU A 77 1.12 -7.95 11.18
N PHE A 78 0.59 -9.16 11.28
CA PHE A 78 -0.34 -9.52 12.35
C PHE A 78 0.26 -9.22 13.72
N PHE A 79 1.48 -9.68 14.00
CA PHE A 79 2.14 -9.42 15.28
C PHE A 79 2.46 -7.93 15.50
N LEU A 80 2.74 -7.18 14.45
CA LEU A 80 2.94 -5.72 14.53
C LEU A 80 1.66 -4.97 14.88
N ILE A 81 0.50 -5.41 14.36
CA ILE A 81 -0.82 -4.81 14.64
C ILE A 81 -1.31 -5.25 16.02
N ALA A 82 -1.19 -6.55 16.34
CA ALA A 82 -1.75 -7.17 17.54
C ALA A 82 -1.28 -6.53 18.85
N ARG A 83 -0.08 -5.95 18.85
CA ARG A 83 0.48 -5.25 20.00
C ARG A 83 -0.42 -4.14 20.54
N LYS A 84 -1.06 -3.38 19.65
CA LYS A 84 -1.93 -2.25 20.02
C LYS A 84 -3.41 -2.59 19.87
N GLU A 85 -3.74 -3.42 18.88
CA GLU A 85 -5.11 -3.66 18.43
C GLU A 85 -5.33 -5.14 18.11
N SER A 86 -5.41 -6.00 19.14
CA SER A 86 -5.50 -7.46 18.97
C SER A 86 -6.72 -7.91 18.17
N ALA A 87 -7.89 -7.35 18.42
CA ALA A 87 -9.12 -7.68 17.68
C ALA A 87 -9.02 -7.32 16.18
N THR A 88 -8.44 -6.16 15.87
CA THR A 88 -8.21 -5.73 14.48
C THR A 88 -7.17 -6.61 13.79
N ALA A 89 -6.11 -7.00 14.51
CA ALA A 89 -5.10 -7.90 14.01
C ALA A 89 -5.69 -9.28 13.67
N PHE A 90 -6.53 -9.81 14.54
CA PHE A 90 -7.17 -11.10 14.31
C PHE A 90 -8.10 -11.06 13.08
N ARG A 91 -8.91 -10.02 12.92
CA ARG A 91 -9.73 -9.83 11.71
C ARG A 91 -8.88 -9.74 10.45
N TYR A 92 -7.78 -8.99 10.51
CA TYR A 92 -6.81 -8.90 9.41
C TYR A 92 -6.30 -10.30 9.05
N LEU A 93 -5.84 -11.07 10.05
CA LEU A 93 -5.29 -12.41 9.83
C LEU A 93 -6.32 -13.34 9.18
N VAL A 94 -7.54 -13.41 9.72
CA VAL A 94 -8.61 -14.26 9.18
C VAL A 94 -8.91 -13.95 7.73
N VAL A 95 -9.04 -12.66 7.39
CA VAL A 95 -9.31 -12.23 6.01
C VAL A 95 -8.16 -12.57 5.08
N GLN A 96 -6.90 -12.37 5.51
CA GLN A 96 -5.74 -12.70 4.68
C GLN A 96 -5.59 -14.21 4.48
N LEU A 97 -5.79 -15.02 5.53
CA LEU A 97 -5.75 -16.48 5.43
C LEU A 97 -6.88 -17.06 4.56
N ALA A 98 -8.06 -16.43 4.57
CA ALA A 98 -9.13 -16.81 3.64
C ALA A 98 -8.70 -16.58 2.19
N GLY A 99 -8.06 -15.44 1.89
CA GLY A 99 -7.45 -15.19 0.57
C GLY A 99 -6.37 -16.20 0.21
N ALA A 100 -5.49 -16.52 1.17
CA ALA A 100 -4.43 -17.52 1.01
C ALA A 100 -4.99 -18.92 0.71
N ALA A 101 -6.06 -19.33 1.38
CA ALA A 101 -6.73 -20.60 1.12
C ALA A 101 -7.26 -20.66 -0.32
N VAL A 102 -7.82 -19.57 -0.84
CA VAL A 102 -8.27 -19.51 -2.25
C VAL A 102 -7.07 -19.60 -3.21
N VAL A 103 -5.95 -18.94 -2.92
CA VAL A 103 -4.71 -19.05 -3.71
C VAL A 103 -4.19 -20.49 -3.70
N LEU A 104 -4.14 -21.13 -2.53
CA LEU A 104 -3.69 -22.52 -2.39
C LEU A 104 -4.58 -23.47 -3.17
N THR A 105 -5.92 -23.30 -3.10
CA THR A 105 -6.88 -24.08 -3.87
C THR A 105 -6.64 -23.91 -5.37
N ALA A 106 -6.37 -22.70 -5.83
CA ALA A 106 -6.07 -22.44 -7.24
C ALA A 106 -4.79 -23.16 -7.69
N VAL A 107 -3.72 -23.09 -6.89
CA VAL A 107 -2.44 -23.75 -7.19
C VAL A 107 -2.59 -25.26 -7.19
N ALA A 108 -3.20 -25.82 -6.15
CA ALA A 108 -3.44 -27.26 -6.04
C ALA A 108 -4.35 -27.80 -7.18
N GLY A 109 -5.37 -27.03 -7.57
CA GLY A 109 -6.31 -27.39 -8.63
C GLY A 109 -5.71 -27.46 -10.04
N THR A 110 -4.49 -26.94 -10.24
CA THR A 110 -3.76 -27.12 -11.51
C THR A 110 -3.23 -28.53 -11.69
N GLY A 111 -3.18 -29.33 -10.62
CA GLY A 111 -2.62 -30.70 -10.65
C GLY A 111 -1.10 -30.77 -10.81
N ALA A 112 -0.41 -29.63 -10.87
CA ALA A 112 1.05 -29.59 -10.94
C ALA A 112 1.65 -29.75 -9.54
N GLY A 113 2.69 -30.56 -9.38
CA GLY A 113 3.41 -30.70 -8.11
C GLY A 113 4.11 -29.40 -7.70
N THR A 114 4.67 -28.69 -8.67
CA THR A 114 5.16 -27.32 -8.57
C THR A 114 4.63 -26.51 -9.75
N LEU A 115 4.03 -25.34 -9.48
CA LEU A 115 3.53 -24.45 -10.52
C LEU A 115 4.44 -23.23 -10.58
N PRO A 116 5.25 -23.04 -11.64
CA PRO A 116 6.11 -21.87 -11.79
C PRO A 116 5.31 -20.56 -11.75
N ILE A 117 5.93 -19.48 -11.24
CA ILE A 117 5.36 -18.14 -11.31
C ILE A 117 5.17 -17.74 -12.76
N GLY A 118 3.95 -17.43 -13.13
CA GLY A 118 3.59 -17.06 -14.49
C GLY A 118 2.08 -17.12 -14.72
N PRO A 119 1.67 -16.96 -16.00
CA PRO A 119 0.25 -16.90 -16.36
C PRO A 119 -0.50 -18.19 -16.04
N VAL A 120 -1.65 -18.07 -15.37
CA VAL A 120 -2.56 -19.18 -15.08
C VAL A 120 -3.90 -18.92 -15.78
N SER A 121 -4.38 -19.90 -16.55
CA SER A 121 -5.60 -19.77 -17.36
C SER A 121 -6.81 -20.44 -16.72
N GLY A 122 -7.98 -20.16 -17.28
CA GLY A 122 -9.24 -20.81 -16.87
C GLY A 122 -9.69 -20.47 -15.46
N GLY A 123 -10.48 -21.35 -14.86
CA GLY A 123 -11.05 -21.15 -13.52
C GLY A 123 -10.00 -21.02 -12.43
N MET A 124 -8.86 -21.72 -12.55
CA MET A 124 -7.77 -21.64 -11.57
C MET A 124 -7.09 -20.27 -11.62
N GLY A 125 -6.92 -19.66 -12.80
CA GLY A 125 -6.41 -18.30 -12.92
C GLY A 125 -7.36 -17.26 -12.29
N VAL A 126 -8.66 -17.43 -12.45
CA VAL A 126 -9.67 -16.55 -11.81
C VAL A 126 -9.61 -16.70 -10.29
N LEU A 127 -9.54 -17.92 -9.75
CA LEU A 127 -9.41 -18.16 -8.31
C LEU A 127 -8.12 -17.58 -7.75
N LEU A 128 -7.00 -17.74 -8.47
CA LEU A 128 -5.70 -17.18 -8.08
C LEU A 128 -5.76 -15.65 -7.96
N ILE A 129 -6.32 -14.98 -8.99
CA ILE A 129 -6.50 -13.53 -8.99
C ILE A 129 -7.47 -13.09 -7.88
N ALA A 130 -8.55 -13.84 -7.63
CA ALA A 130 -9.49 -13.53 -6.57
C ALA A 130 -8.85 -13.62 -5.17
N GLY A 131 -8.10 -14.70 -4.89
CA GLY A 131 -7.39 -14.84 -3.62
C GLY A 131 -6.33 -13.76 -3.40
N LEU A 132 -5.52 -13.45 -4.42
CA LEU A 132 -4.56 -12.35 -4.39
C LEU A 132 -5.25 -10.97 -4.31
N GLY A 133 -6.48 -10.89 -4.81
CA GLY A 133 -7.36 -9.73 -4.72
C GLY A 133 -7.73 -9.34 -3.30
N VAL A 134 -7.79 -10.28 -2.37
CA VAL A 134 -7.95 -9.97 -0.94
C VAL A 134 -6.77 -9.14 -0.45
N LYS A 135 -5.53 -9.55 -0.74
CA LYS A 135 -4.32 -8.84 -0.36
C LYS A 135 -4.20 -7.47 -1.04
N SER A 136 -4.64 -7.37 -2.29
CA SER A 136 -4.61 -6.16 -3.11
C SER A 136 -5.85 -5.28 -2.95
N ALA A 137 -6.75 -5.64 -2.03
CA ALA A 137 -7.98 -4.91 -1.72
C ALA A 137 -8.87 -4.64 -2.96
N LEU A 138 -9.11 -5.67 -3.81
CA LEU A 138 -10.02 -5.57 -4.94
C LEU A 138 -11.46 -5.22 -4.49
N PRO A 139 -12.34 -4.74 -5.38
CA PRO A 139 -13.71 -4.39 -5.04
C PRO A 139 -14.43 -5.55 -4.33
N GLY A 140 -15.13 -5.24 -3.23
CA GLY A 140 -15.76 -6.23 -2.36
C GLY A 140 -14.83 -6.91 -1.36
N LEU A 141 -13.50 -6.89 -1.60
CA LEU A 141 -12.48 -7.52 -0.74
C LEU A 141 -11.63 -6.49 0.03
N HIS A 142 -11.93 -5.20 -0.08
CA HIS A 142 -11.13 -4.09 0.45
C HIS A 142 -11.52 -3.64 1.87
N PHE A 143 -12.59 -4.16 2.46
CA PHE A 143 -13.19 -3.67 3.71
C PHE A 143 -12.23 -3.69 4.90
N TRP A 144 -11.29 -4.63 4.94
CA TRP A 144 -10.29 -4.75 6.00
C TRP A 144 -9.28 -3.60 6.03
N LEU A 145 -8.96 -3.02 4.86
CA LEU A 145 -7.84 -2.10 4.70
C LEU A 145 -8.06 -0.76 5.42
N PRO A 146 -9.23 -0.07 5.30
CA PRO A 146 -9.48 1.16 6.07
C PRO A 146 -9.56 0.93 7.58
N GLU A 147 -10.05 -0.23 8.02
CA GLU A 147 -10.12 -0.57 9.45
C GLU A 147 -8.72 -0.74 10.03
N VAL A 148 -7.88 -1.55 9.37
CA VAL A 148 -6.52 -1.82 9.83
C VAL A 148 -5.69 -0.55 9.87
N HIS A 149 -5.70 0.24 8.79
CA HIS A 149 -4.95 1.50 8.75
C HIS A 149 -5.42 2.52 9.78
N GLY A 150 -6.73 2.58 10.04
CA GLY A 150 -7.29 3.47 11.06
C GLY A 150 -6.78 3.15 12.47
N LYS A 151 -6.46 1.89 12.76
CA LYS A 151 -6.12 1.44 14.12
C LYS A 151 -4.65 1.08 14.32
N ALA A 152 -3.98 0.52 13.31
CA ALA A 152 -2.58 0.12 13.40
C ALA A 152 -1.64 1.31 13.71
N PRO A 153 -0.50 1.11 14.36
CA PRO A 153 0.53 2.14 14.49
C PRO A 153 0.94 2.72 13.13
N ALA A 154 1.27 4.01 13.08
CA ALA A 154 1.60 4.68 11.81
C ALA A 154 2.74 4.01 11.02
N PRO A 155 3.88 3.59 11.64
CA PRO A 155 4.94 2.88 10.92
C PRO A 155 4.48 1.52 10.38
N VAL A 156 3.54 0.83 11.04
CA VAL A 156 2.92 -0.40 10.50
C VAL A 156 2.03 -0.09 9.29
N SER A 157 1.27 1.00 9.34
CA SER A 157 0.47 1.47 8.21
C SER A 157 1.34 1.86 7.00
N ALA A 158 2.53 2.43 7.24
CA ALA A 158 3.50 2.72 6.18
C ALA A 158 3.97 1.43 5.48
N LEU A 159 4.29 0.36 6.22
CA LEU A 159 4.65 -0.95 5.66
C LEU A 159 3.49 -1.61 4.91
N LEU A 160 2.29 -1.58 5.50
CA LEU A 160 1.10 -2.20 4.92
C LEU A 160 0.74 -1.55 3.58
N SER A 161 0.59 -0.21 3.56
CA SER A 161 0.26 0.54 2.36
C SER A 161 1.44 0.64 1.40
N GLY A 162 2.65 0.84 1.91
CA GLY A 162 3.86 1.01 1.10
C GLY A 162 4.30 -0.27 0.39
N VAL A 163 4.12 -1.44 1.01
CA VAL A 163 4.74 -2.69 0.58
C VAL A 163 3.74 -3.83 0.45
N ALA A 164 3.06 -4.23 1.54
CA ALA A 164 2.33 -5.50 1.62
C ALA A 164 1.31 -5.69 0.50
N VAL A 165 0.48 -4.67 0.21
CA VAL A 165 -0.56 -4.74 -0.83
C VAL A 165 0.02 -4.87 -2.24
N LYS A 166 1.28 -4.47 -2.47
CA LYS A 166 1.95 -4.57 -3.77
C LYS A 166 2.45 -5.96 -4.09
N VAL A 167 2.74 -6.76 -3.07
CA VAL A 167 3.08 -8.18 -3.28
C VAL A 167 1.89 -8.90 -3.91
N GLY A 168 0.65 -8.64 -3.43
CA GLY A 168 -0.55 -9.18 -4.07
C GLY A 168 -0.74 -8.70 -5.52
N VAL A 169 -0.46 -7.42 -5.79
CA VAL A 169 -0.49 -6.88 -7.18
C VAL A 169 0.55 -7.56 -8.08
N PHE A 170 1.76 -7.79 -7.57
CA PHE A 170 2.79 -8.54 -8.31
C PHE A 170 2.28 -9.91 -8.73
N GLY A 171 1.66 -10.66 -7.80
CA GLY A 171 1.07 -11.95 -8.10
C GLY A 171 -0.08 -11.86 -9.11
N ILE A 172 -0.96 -10.86 -9.02
CA ILE A 172 -2.04 -10.64 -10.01
C ILE A 172 -1.46 -10.39 -11.40
N ALA A 173 -0.45 -9.53 -11.52
CA ALA A 173 0.20 -9.24 -12.80
C ALA A 173 0.88 -10.49 -13.37
N ALA A 174 1.56 -11.28 -12.54
CA ALA A 174 2.18 -12.54 -12.93
C ALA A 174 1.14 -13.57 -13.41
N ALA A 175 0.04 -13.74 -12.66
CA ALA A 175 -1.04 -14.68 -13.00
C ALA A 175 -1.77 -14.28 -14.29
N LEU A 176 -1.92 -12.98 -14.54
CA LEU A 176 -2.54 -12.46 -15.76
C LEU A 176 -1.63 -12.62 -16.97
N GLY A 177 -0.33 -12.34 -16.81
CA GLY A 177 0.63 -12.24 -17.92
C GLY A 177 0.25 -11.11 -18.89
N LEU A 178 0.50 -11.35 -20.18
CA LEU A 178 0.17 -10.38 -21.24
C LEU A 178 -1.25 -10.57 -21.81
N ARG A 179 -2.23 -10.83 -20.95
CA ARG A 179 -3.64 -11.00 -21.32
C ARG A 179 -4.45 -9.81 -20.87
N THR A 180 -5.16 -9.16 -21.78
CA THR A 180 -6.10 -8.09 -21.45
C THR A 180 -7.25 -8.64 -20.60
N SER A 181 -7.58 -7.95 -19.51
CA SER A 181 -8.70 -8.29 -18.63
C SER A 181 -9.62 -7.09 -18.44
N ASN A 182 -10.75 -7.09 -19.13
CA ASN A 182 -11.77 -6.06 -18.97
C ASN A 182 -12.32 -6.00 -17.53
N ILE A 183 -12.32 -7.12 -16.83
CA ILE A 183 -12.73 -7.20 -15.41
C ILE A 183 -11.74 -6.40 -14.54
N LEU A 184 -10.43 -6.59 -14.72
CA LEU A 184 -9.42 -5.85 -13.95
C LEU A 184 -9.36 -4.37 -14.36
N LEU A 185 -9.57 -4.03 -15.63
CA LEU A 185 -9.71 -2.64 -16.09
C LEU A 185 -10.89 -1.95 -15.38
N ALA A 186 -12.06 -2.57 -15.38
CA ALA A 186 -13.25 -2.05 -14.72
C ALA A 186 -13.08 -2.00 -13.18
N ALA A 187 -12.57 -3.06 -12.57
CA ALA A 187 -12.31 -3.14 -11.13
C ALA A 187 -11.31 -2.07 -10.68
N GLY A 188 -10.19 -1.89 -11.41
CA GLY A 188 -9.19 -0.87 -11.11
C GLY A 188 -9.77 0.55 -11.22
N THR A 189 -10.58 0.80 -12.25
CA THR A 189 -11.26 2.10 -12.42
C THR A 189 -12.25 2.37 -11.29
N ALA A 190 -13.06 1.38 -10.92
CA ALA A 190 -13.99 1.47 -9.79
C ALA A 190 -13.26 1.74 -8.46
N MET A 191 -12.15 1.03 -8.20
CA MET A 191 -11.29 1.27 -7.02
C MET A 191 -10.75 2.69 -7.00
N ALA A 192 -10.27 3.19 -8.15
CA ALA A 192 -9.70 4.53 -8.24
C ALA A 192 -10.74 5.60 -7.89
N LEU A 193 -11.92 5.53 -8.48
CA LEU A 193 -13.03 6.45 -8.25
C LEU A 193 -13.59 6.34 -6.82
N TRP A 194 -13.98 5.12 -6.43
CA TRP A 194 -14.55 4.87 -5.11
C TRP A 194 -13.61 5.29 -3.98
N GLY A 195 -12.33 4.89 -4.09
CA GLY A 195 -11.32 5.23 -3.09
C GLY A 195 -11.11 6.75 -2.98
N ALA A 196 -11.11 7.49 -4.09
CA ALA A 196 -10.97 8.94 -4.09
C ALA A 196 -12.19 9.63 -3.44
N VAL A 197 -13.40 9.19 -3.78
CA VAL A 197 -14.65 9.71 -3.18
C VAL A 197 -14.69 9.44 -1.68
N GLN A 198 -14.40 8.21 -1.27
CA GLN A 198 -14.40 7.86 0.15
C GLN A 198 -13.34 8.62 0.94
N ALA A 199 -12.17 8.86 0.37
CA ALA A 199 -11.13 9.67 1.00
C ALA A 199 -11.58 11.13 1.22
N LEU A 200 -12.28 11.72 0.27
CA LEU A 200 -12.84 13.07 0.41
C LEU A 200 -13.82 13.19 1.60
N LEU A 201 -14.54 12.13 1.91
CA LEU A 201 -15.51 12.10 3.00
C LEU A 201 -14.87 11.89 4.40
N GLN A 202 -13.59 11.47 4.46
CA GLN A 202 -12.93 11.20 5.75
C GLN A 202 -12.36 12.45 6.40
N TYR A 203 -12.55 12.57 7.72
CA TYR A 203 -11.84 13.52 8.57
C TYR A 203 -10.75 12.85 9.42
N ASP A 204 -10.76 11.53 9.58
CA ASP A 204 -9.62 10.78 10.16
C ASP A 204 -8.49 10.66 9.10
N MET A 205 -7.31 11.23 9.41
CA MET A 205 -6.15 11.26 8.50
C MET A 205 -5.76 9.87 8.00
N LYS A 206 -5.74 8.86 8.89
CA LYS A 206 -5.28 7.51 8.52
C LYS A 206 -6.32 6.79 7.67
N ARG A 207 -7.61 7.01 7.93
CA ARG A 207 -8.68 6.49 7.08
C ARG A 207 -8.68 7.16 5.70
N LEU A 208 -8.47 8.49 5.64
CA LEU A 208 -8.30 9.22 4.39
C LEU A 208 -7.16 8.62 3.56
N LEU A 209 -6.00 8.41 4.19
CA LEU A 209 -4.86 7.78 3.55
C LEU A 209 -5.16 6.33 3.13
N ALA A 210 -5.90 5.55 3.91
CA ALA A 210 -6.29 4.20 3.57
C ALA A 210 -7.16 4.13 2.31
N TYR A 211 -8.17 4.98 2.19
CA TYR A 211 -9.00 5.05 0.97
C TYR A 211 -8.19 5.51 -0.25
N HIS A 212 -7.23 6.41 -0.07
CA HIS A 212 -6.29 6.72 -1.14
C HIS A 212 -5.35 5.55 -1.49
N THR A 213 -5.08 4.62 -0.56
CA THR A 213 -4.38 3.39 -0.92
C THR A 213 -5.22 2.55 -1.89
N ILE A 214 -6.52 2.39 -1.61
CA ILE A 214 -7.46 1.72 -2.52
C ILE A 214 -7.50 2.43 -3.87
N SER A 215 -7.63 3.77 -3.86
CA SER A 215 -7.66 4.56 -5.10
C SER A 215 -6.41 4.35 -5.95
N GLN A 216 -5.21 4.43 -5.37
CA GLN A 216 -3.96 4.27 -6.13
C GLN A 216 -3.71 2.81 -6.55
N LEU A 217 -4.14 1.82 -5.76
CA LEU A 217 -4.17 0.43 -6.20
C LEU A 217 -5.05 0.26 -7.44
N GLY A 218 -6.14 1.02 -7.55
CA GLY A 218 -6.98 1.06 -8.73
C GLY A 218 -6.23 1.43 -10.00
N TYR A 219 -5.34 2.45 -9.96
CA TYR A 219 -4.47 2.80 -11.09
C TYR A 219 -3.54 1.65 -11.47
N ILE A 220 -2.97 0.97 -10.47
CA ILE A 220 -2.04 -0.14 -10.67
C ILE A 220 -2.76 -1.32 -11.30
N ILE A 221 -3.93 -1.70 -10.77
CA ILE A 221 -4.73 -2.82 -11.27
C ILE A 221 -5.25 -2.53 -12.69
N ALA A 222 -5.71 -1.30 -12.98
CA ALA A 222 -6.13 -0.92 -14.32
C ALA A 222 -4.96 -1.01 -15.32
N ALA A 223 -3.76 -0.53 -14.95
CA ALA A 223 -2.58 -0.65 -15.80
C ALA A 223 -2.20 -2.12 -16.07
N ALA A 224 -2.14 -2.97 -15.03
CA ALA A 224 -1.90 -4.39 -15.18
C ALA A 224 -2.98 -5.08 -16.04
N GLY A 225 -4.25 -4.68 -15.88
CA GLY A 225 -5.39 -5.20 -16.63
C GLY A 225 -5.34 -4.96 -18.13
N THR A 226 -4.48 -4.06 -18.63
CA THR A 226 -4.28 -3.86 -20.09
C THR A 226 -3.63 -5.09 -20.76
N GLY A 227 -2.92 -5.91 -19.97
CA GLY A 227 -2.21 -7.09 -20.49
C GLY A 227 -1.09 -6.75 -21.49
N SER A 228 -0.49 -5.59 -21.35
CA SER A 228 0.63 -5.14 -22.21
C SER A 228 1.92 -4.98 -21.41
N ASP A 229 3.06 -5.03 -22.07
CA ASP A 229 4.37 -4.76 -21.44
C ASP A 229 4.40 -3.37 -20.82
N LEU A 230 3.86 -2.36 -21.52
CA LEU A 230 3.76 -1.00 -21.01
C LEU A 230 2.85 -0.94 -19.76
N GLY A 231 1.72 -1.65 -19.78
CA GLY A 231 0.80 -1.71 -18.63
C GLY A 231 1.44 -2.38 -17.41
N THR A 232 2.17 -3.46 -17.62
CA THR A 232 2.91 -4.16 -16.57
C THR A 232 4.02 -3.28 -15.99
N ALA A 233 4.81 -2.63 -16.84
CA ALA A 233 5.86 -1.68 -16.43
C ALA A 233 5.25 -0.48 -15.67
N ALA A 234 4.15 0.09 -16.16
CA ALA A 234 3.42 1.18 -15.51
C ALA A 234 2.88 0.76 -14.14
N ALA A 235 2.32 -0.46 -14.01
CA ALA A 235 1.83 -1.00 -12.75
C ALA A 235 2.96 -1.12 -11.71
N PHE A 236 4.12 -1.64 -12.08
CA PHE A 236 5.25 -1.78 -11.15
C PHE A 236 5.89 -0.43 -10.80
N TYR A 237 6.08 0.44 -11.79
CA TYR A 237 6.61 1.77 -11.51
C TYR A 237 5.67 2.60 -10.63
N HIS A 238 4.35 2.56 -10.90
CA HIS A 238 3.38 3.24 -10.03
C HIS A 238 3.29 2.58 -8.65
N SER A 239 3.46 1.26 -8.54
CA SER A 239 3.56 0.54 -7.25
C SER A 239 4.73 1.04 -6.41
N ALA A 240 5.90 1.21 -7.03
CA ALA A 240 7.10 1.72 -6.37
C ALA A 240 6.93 3.19 -5.94
N ALA A 241 6.53 4.07 -6.85
CA ALA A 241 6.26 5.47 -6.55
C ALA A 241 5.23 5.62 -5.41
N HIS A 242 4.10 4.89 -5.52
CA HIS A 242 3.07 4.84 -4.50
C HIS A 242 3.60 4.31 -3.16
N GLY A 243 4.46 3.30 -3.17
CA GLY A 243 5.09 2.77 -1.96
C GLY A 243 5.84 3.84 -1.17
N LEU A 244 6.63 4.64 -1.87
CA LEU A 244 7.46 5.67 -1.26
C LEU A 244 6.61 6.85 -0.73
N PHE A 245 5.79 7.49 -1.57
CA PHE A 245 5.02 8.65 -1.10
C PHE A 245 3.94 8.27 -0.08
N LYS A 246 3.36 7.06 -0.14
CA LYS A 246 2.39 6.60 0.87
C LYS A 246 3.04 6.25 2.20
N GLY A 247 4.18 5.58 2.16
CA GLY A 247 4.98 5.37 3.36
C GLY A 247 5.24 6.69 4.07
N ALA A 248 5.75 7.69 3.36
CA ALA A 248 6.01 9.02 3.89
C ALA A 248 4.75 9.70 4.45
N LEU A 249 3.61 9.66 3.72
CA LEU A 249 2.34 10.24 4.19
C LEU A 249 1.82 9.59 5.47
N PHE A 250 1.93 8.26 5.63
CA PHE A 250 1.56 7.59 6.87
C PHE A 250 2.50 7.96 8.03
N LEU A 251 3.79 8.13 7.78
CA LEU A 251 4.73 8.60 8.79
C LEU A 251 4.43 10.06 9.19
N CYS A 252 4.10 10.95 8.24
CA CYS A 252 3.62 12.30 8.54
C CYS A 252 2.37 12.29 9.42
N ALA A 253 1.36 11.44 9.09
CA ALA A 253 0.16 11.30 9.90
C ALA A 253 0.49 10.77 11.30
N GLY A 254 1.47 9.86 11.43
CA GLY A 254 1.96 9.37 12.72
C GLY A 254 2.65 10.46 13.56
N ALA A 255 3.43 11.32 12.94
CA ALA A 255 4.07 12.46 13.61
C ALA A 255 3.02 13.45 14.12
N LEU A 256 2.02 13.77 13.30
CA LEU A 256 0.89 14.61 13.71
C LEU A 256 0.09 13.97 14.85
N GLU A 257 -0.27 12.68 14.73
CA GLU A 257 -0.99 11.93 15.77
C GLU A 257 -0.22 11.95 17.11
N LYS A 258 1.09 11.69 17.08
CA LYS A 258 1.92 11.68 18.29
C LYS A 258 2.03 13.09 18.92
N THR A 259 2.15 14.13 18.10
CA THR A 259 2.35 15.51 18.60
C THR A 259 1.06 16.14 19.12
N TYR A 260 -0.07 15.88 18.44
CA TYR A 260 -1.35 16.53 18.75
C TYR A 260 -2.35 15.63 19.49
N GLY A 261 -2.06 14.32 19.65
CA GLY A 261 -2.92 13.36 20.31
C GLY A 261 -4.24 13.08 19.57
N THR A 262 -4.35 13.51 18.32
CA THR A 262 -5.57 13.34 17.52
C THR A 262 -5.25 13.05 16.05
N ARG A 263 -6.14 12.32 15.40
CA ARG A 263 -6.13 12.05 13.96
C ARG A 263 -7.22 12.82 13.22
N ASP A 264 -8.10 13.50 13.96
CA ASP A 264 -9.21 14.24 13.40
C ASP A 264 -8.71 15.56 12.80
N LEU A 265 -8.81 15.69 11.47
CA LEU A 265 -8.44 16.88 10.74
C LEU A 265 -9.15 18.15 11.24
N ALA A 266 -10.42 18.03 11.64
CA ALA A 266 -11.19 19.17 12.16
C ALA A 266 -10.62 19.73 13.48
N ARG A 267 -9.82 18.93 14.19
CA ARG A 267 -9.19 19.31 15.47
C ARG A 267 -7.73 19.70 15.31
N LEU A 268 -7.13 19.55 14.13
CA LEU A 268 -5.77 19.98 13.80
C LEU A 268 -5.76 21.42 13.28
N GLY A 269 -4.57 22.03 13.23
CA GLY A 269 -4.31 23.33 12.67
C GLY A 269 -2.90 23.83 13.00
N GLY A 270 -2.32 24.64 12.12
CA GLY A 270 -1.06 25.36 12.37
C GLY A 270 0.20 24.48 12.47
N ALA A 271 0.11 23.18 12.14
CA ALA A 271 1.22 22.25 12.31
C ALA A 271 2.47 22.59 11.47
N ALA A 272 2.34 23.42 10.43
CA ALA A 272 3.49 23.83 9.61
C ALA A 272 4.58 24.56 10.43
N LYS A 273 4.18 25.36 11.41
CA LYS A 273 5.12 26.09 12.28
C LYS A 273 5.81 25.18 13.30
N ARG A 274 5.07 24.20 13.83
CA ARG A 274 5.55 23.32 14.90
C ARG A 274 6.36 22.14 14.35
N LEU A 275 6.01 21.64 13.16
CA LEU A 275 6.58 20.47 12.52
C LEU A 275 6.98 20.81 11.05
N PRO A 276 7.93 21.76 10.83
CA PRO A 276 8.25 22.22 9.48
C PRO A 276 8.79 21.09 8.57
N ALA A 277 9.60 20.19 9.09
CA ALA A 277 10.12 19.06 8.32
C ALA A 277 9.00 18.07 7.91
N VAL A 278 8.02 17.81 8.80
CA VAL A 278 6.84 16.98 8.46
C VAL A 278 5.98 17.67 7.40
N PHE A 279 5.85 18.99 7.48
CA PHE A 279 5.13 19.77 6.48
C PHE A 279 5.80 19.70 5.10
N CYS A 280 7.13 19.88 5.03
CA CYS A 280 7.89 19.73 3.77
C CYS A 280 7.74 18.32 3.19
N LEU A 281 7.88 17.27 4.02
CA LEU A 281 7.71 15.89 3.60
C LEU A 281 6.27 15.61 3.12
N PHE A 282 5.27 16.17 3.82
CA PHE A 282 3.87 16.09 3.39
C PHE A 282 3.67 16.75 2.03
N LEU A 283 4.18 17.97 1.81
CA LEU A 283 4.04 18.68 0.54
C LEU A 283 4.63 17.91 -0.64
N VAL A 284 5.87 17.40 -0.50
CA VAL A 284 6.53 16.59 -1.53
C VAL A 284 5.72 15.33 -1.82
N SER A 285 5.25 14.64 -0.78
CA SER A 285 4.50 13.39 -0.93
C SER A 285 3.08 13.64 -1.48
N ALA A 286 2.43 14.74 -1.11
CA ALA A 286 1.12 15.16 -1.63
C ALA A 286 1.23 15.59 -3.10
N ALA A 287 2.29 16.31 -3.47
CA ALA A 287 2.60 16.63 -4.86
C ALA A 287 2.82 15.36 -5.70
N ALA A 288 3.55 14.38 -5.14
CA ALA A 288 3.79 13.11 -5.82
C ALA A 288 2.51 12.31 -6.03
N ILE A 289 1.66 12.14 -5.00
CA ILE A 289 0.40 11.39 -5.16
C ILE A 289 -0.60 12.13 -6.07
N ALA A 290 -0.59 13.46 -6.10
CA ALA A 290 -1.36 14.26 -7.04
C ALA A 290 -0.85 14.16 -8.48
N GLY A 291 0.43 13.79 -8.66
CA GLY A 291 1.07 13.69 -9.97
C GLY A 291 1.54 15.06 -10.51
N LEU A 292 2.12 15.90 -9.65
CA LEU A 292 2.69 17.17 -10.10
C LEU A 292 4.00 16.93 -10.86
N PRO A 293 4.27 17.69 -11.94
CA PRO A 293 5.52 17.61 -12.68
C PRO A 293 6.76 17.69 -11.77
N GLY A 294 7.80 16.92 -12.12
CA GLY A 294 9.03 16.83 -11.32
C GLY A 294 8.97 15.76 -10.21
N THR A 295 7.85 15.07 -10.01
CA THR A 295 7.71 14.00 -9.01
C THR A 295 7.69 12.62 -9.66
N MET A 296 8.07 11.58 -8.89
CA MET A 296 7.91 10.18 -9.32
C MET A 296 6.45 9.82 -9.65
N GLY A 297 5.50 10.41 -8.92
CA GLY A 297 4.07 10.21 -9.15
C GLY A 297 3.61 10.73 -10.51
N TYR A 298 4.16 11.83 -10.98
CA TYR A 298 3.91 12.35 -12.33
C TYR A 298 4.35 11.35 -13.40
N GLY A 299 5.63 10.94 -13.36
CA GLY A 299 6.16 9.98 -14.35
C GLY A 299 5.38 8.67 -14.36
N SER A 300 5.07 8.12 -13.18
CA SER A 300 4.32 6.87 -13.09
C SER A 300 2.87 6.99 -13.59
N LYS A 301 2.19 8.12 -13.33
CA LYS A 301 0.83 8.36 -13.85
C LYS A 301 0.79 8.60 -15.35
N ILE A 302 1.84 9.22 -15.92
CA ILE A 302 1.97 9.33 -17.38
C ILE A 302 2.04 7.94 -18.01
N LEU A 303 2.87 7.04 -17.49
CA LEU A 303 2.97 5.67 -17.99
C LEU A 303 1.63 4.93 -17.87
N VAL A 304 0.94 5.05 -16.72
CA VAL A 304 -0.42 4.49 -16.57
C VAL A 304 -1.37 5.05 -17.63
N LYS A 305 -1.39 6.37 -17.83
CA LYS A 305 -2.23 7.02 -18.85
C LYS A 305 -1.93 6.51 -20.26
N GLN A 306 -0.67 6.35 -20.60
CA GLN A 306 -0.26 5.80 -21.90
C GLN A 306 -0.70 4.34 -22.05
N ALA A 307 -0.55 3.52 -21.01
CA ALA A 307 -0.95 2.12 -21.01
C ALA A 307 -2.48 1.95 -21.23
N VAL A 308 -3.30 2.82 -20.62
CA VAL A 308 -4.78 2.75 -20.73
C VAL A 308 -5.34 3.61 -21.85
N ASN A 309 -4.51 4.17 -22.74
CA ASN A 309 -4.96 5.10 -23.79
C ASN A 309 -5.98 4.46 -24.76
N GLY A 310 -5.90 3.14 -25.00
CA GLY A 310 -6.87 2.39 -25.78
C GLY A 310 -8.21 2.12 -25.09
N PHE A 311 -8.39 2.58 -23.83
CA PHE A 311 -9.58 2.35 -23.01
C PHE A 311 -10.15 3.69 -22.50
N PRO A 312 -10.96 4.42 -23.32
CA PRO A 312 -11.39 5.79 -23.03
C PRO A 312 -12.13 5.96 -21.69
N LEU A 313 -13.03 5.03 -21.34
CA LEU A 313 -13.76 5.07 -20.05
C LEU A 313 -12.83 4.87 -18.85
N VAL A 314 -11.83 4.01 -18.98
CA VAL A 314 -10.80 3.82 -17.94
C VAL A 314 -9.99 5.10 -17.78
N SER A 315 -9.50 5.68 -18.88
CA SER A 315 -8.74 6.93 -18.89
C SER A 315 -9.52 8.08 -18.23
N LEU A 316 -10.79 8.24 -18.56
CA LEU A 316 -11.65 9.26 -17.95
C LEU A 316 -11.89 9.01 -16.46
N GLY A 317 -12.15 7.76 -16.08
CA GLY A 317 -12.32 7.37 -14.67
C GLY A 317 -11.08 7.64 -13.82
N LEU A 318 -9.88 7.29 -14.32
CA LEU A 318 -8.63 7.57 -13.64
C LEU A 318 -8.35 9.08 -13.54
N LEU A 319 -8.68 9.86 -14.57
CA LEU A 319 -8.57 11.32 -14.54
C LEU A 319 -9.48 11.93 -13.46
N ALA A 320 -10.74 11.51 -13.40
CA ALA A 320 -11.69 11.95 -12.37
C ALA A 320 -11.22 11.57 -10.95
N ALA A 321 -10.70 10.35 -10.76
CA ALA A 321 -10.11 9.93 -9.50
C ALA A 321 -8.90 10.79 -9.11
N ASN A 322 -8.11 11.26 -10.10
CA ASN A 322 -6.99 12.17 -9.82
C ASN A 322 -7.47 13.52 -9.30
N ALA A 323 -8.53 14.10 -9.87
CA ALA A 323 -9.12 15.34 -9.36
C ALA A 323 -9.55 15.17 -7.89
N GLY A 324 -10.23 14.07 -7.54
CA GLY A 324 -10.56 13.75 -6.15
C GLY A 324 -9.33 13.60 -5.24
N THR A 325 -8.22 13.08 -5.78
CA THR A 325 -6.95 12.98 -5.05
C THR A 325 -6.39 14.37 -4.71
N VAL A 326 -6.35 15.28 -5.69
CA VAL A 326 -5.89 16.67 -5.47
C VAL A 326 -6.74 17.35 -4.40
N MET A 327 -8.08 17.26 -4.51
CA MET A 327 -9.00 17.86 -3.54
C MET A 327 -8.78 17.32 -2.12
N SER A 328 -8.59 16.01 -1.95
CA SER A 328 -8.39 15.38 -0.64
C SER A 328 -7.09 15.81 0.02
N PHE A 329 -5.99 15.89 -0.75
CA PHE A 329 -4.70 16.31 -0.18
C PHE A 329 -4.63 17.80 0.06
N THR A 330 -5.32 18.62 -0.73
CA THR A 330 -5.54 20.05 -0.42
C THR A 330 -6.31 20.19 0.90
N LYS A 331 -7.42 19.41 1.07
CA LYS A 331 -8.17 19.37 2.33
C LYS A 331 -7.27 18.96 3.50
N MET A 332 -6.54 17.85 3.39
CA MET A 332 -5.67 17.37 4.46
C MET A 332 -4.58 18.39 4.80
N GLY A 333 -3.94 18.99 3.81
CA GLY A 333 -2.93 20.02 4.00
C GLY A 333 -3.48 21.28 4.68
N TRP A 334 -4.65 21.73 4.23
CA TRP A 334 -5.31 22.89 4.80
C TRP A 334 -5.65 22.69 6.29
N TYR A 335 -6.33 21.61 6.61
CA TYR A 335 -6.77 21.34 7.98
C TYR A 335 -5.60 21.05 8.93
N ALA A 336 -4.61 20.30 8.51
CA ALA A 336 -3.51 19.88 9.39
C ALA A 336 -2.46 20.98 9.57
N PHE A 337 -2.08 21.68 8.51
CA PHE A 337 -0.89 22.52 8.51
C PHE A 337 -1.18 24.02 8.48
N SER A 338 -2.37 24.45 8.02
CA SER A 338 -2.76 25.86 7.92
C SER A 338 -3.61 26.29 9.11
N GLY A 339 -3.83 27.63 9.20
CA GLY A 339 -4.67 28.24 10.24
C GLY A 339 -3.99 28.39 11.61
N PRO A 340 -4.75 28.85 12.63
CA PRO A 340 -4.25 28.97 13.98
C PRO A 340 -3.99 27.60 14.61
N GLU A 341 -2.95 27.53 15.42
CA GLU A 341 -2.68 26.33 16.22
C GLU A 341 -3.82 26.12 17.23
N LYS A 342 -4.52 24.99 17.10
CA LYS A 342 -5.56 24.63 18.06
C LYS A 342 -4.90 24.07 19.31
N THR A 343 -5.19 24.66 20.46
CA THR A 343 -4.70 24.21 21.76
C THR A 343 -5.27 22.84 22.08
N LEU A 344 -4.45 21.82 21.88
CA LEU A 344 -4.74 20.47 22.36
C LEU A 344 -4.02 20.26 23.72
N PRO A 345 -4.54 19.38 24.59
CA PRO A 345 -3.87 19.05 25.85
C PRO A 345 -2.41 18.69 25.57
N ARG A 346 -1.48 19.26 26.31
CA ARG A 346 -0.05 18.91 26.22
C ARG A 346 0.11 17.43 26.57
N ILE A 347 0.38 16.60 25.58
CA ILE A 347 0.91 15.28 25.83
C ILE A 347 2.39 15.47 26.18
N PRO A 348 2.88 15.00 27.33
CA PRO A 348 4.28 15.09 27.69
C PRO A 348 5.12 14.43 26.57
N SER A 349 5.89 15.21 25.85
CA SER A 349 6.77 14.69 24.81
C SER A 349 8.01 14.09 25.45
N SER A 350 8.06 12.78 25.59
CA SER A 350 9.34 12.10 25.79
C SER A 350 10.01 11.94 24.43
N ARG A 351 10.83 12.88 24.01
CA ARG A 351 11.62 12.96 22.76
C ARG A 351 10.91 13.54 21.53
N SER A 352 11.62 14.45 20.88
CA SER A 352 11.24 14.99 19.57
C SER A 352 11.12 13.87 18.54
N VAL A 353 9.98 13.83 17.84
CA VAL A 353 9.70 12.85 16.75
C VAL A 353 10.57 13.12 15.51
N LEU A 354 11.40 14.16 15.59
CA LEU A 354 12.27 14.62 14.51
C LEU A 354 13.66 14.86 15.06
N MET A 355 14.55 13.93 14.85
CA MET A 355 15.95 14.11 14.55
C MET A 355 16.28 13.37 13.28
#